data_b878b83de95204df8b292e9d2321f66c
#
_entry.id   b878b83de95204df8b292e9d2321f66c
#
_cell.length_a   1.000
_cell.length_b   1.000
_cell.length_c   1.000
_cell.angle_alpha   90.00
_cell.angle_beta   90.00
_cell.angle_gamma   90.00
#
_symmetry.space_group_name_H-M   'P 1'
#
loop_
_entity.id
_entity.type
_entity.pdbx_description
1 polymer ?
#
loop_
_entity_poly.entity_id
_entity_poly.type
_entity_poly.pdbx_seq_one_letter_code
_entity_poly.pdbx_strand_id
1 'polypeptide(L)'
;MKPDVSVVMCARNAEKYIGKCINSLLDQTFENFEIIIVDDMSSDNTPNIIKKFDDKRVRYFRNKEWLKIAKSRNIGLKYANGRYVFFTDADCTVSKNWIEEGMKYLDGKDCVGVEGTIYYVSREYKPTFSDHALENRYGGQFMTGNMAYRKEVVKTVRGFDEGLDYLHDRDIALRIMRHGKIRFNPNMIVYHPQVIMTPSKFIKSAADIKSRVILFKRFGERRFMLWRIVEPFNLAKVLFPPLILTSLFFNRYRTRDDFRLLPYTYVHAILERLQIWKTCAKERVFLI
;
A
#
# COMPACT_ATOMS: atom_id res chain seq x y z
N MET A 1 8.57 -27.65 -11.98
CA MET A 1 7.78 -26.88 -12.97
C MET A 1 7.97 -25.39 -12.70
N LYS A 2 7.82 -24.55 -13.73
CA LYS A 2 7.84 -23.11 -13.56
C LYS A 2 6.50 -22.68 -12.96
N PRO A 3 6.46 -21.83 -11.90
CA PRO A 3 5.19 -21.39 -11.33
C PRO A 3 4.43 -20.47 -12.30
N ASP A 4 3.11 -20.50 -12.26
CA ASP A 4 2.25 -19.58 -13.00
C ASP A 4 2.18 -18.22 -12.27
N VAL A 5 2.18 -18.27 -10.95
CA VAL A 5 2.04 -17.09 -10.08
C VAL A 5 3.25 -16.95 -9.18
N SER A 6 3.77 -15.72 -9.06
CA SER A 6 4.72 -15.34 -8.01
C SER A 6 4.03 -14.36 -7.05
N VAL A 7 3.90 -14.73 -5.79
CA VAL A 7 3.48 -13.80 -4.73
C VAL A 7 4.71 -13.09 -4.21
N VAL A 8 4.77 -11.77 -4.37
CA VAL A 8 5.88 -10.93 -3.90
C VAL A 8 5.45 -10.19 -2.65
N MET A 9 6.18 -10.40 -1.56
CA MET A 9 5.94 -9.81 -0.26
C MET A 9 7.23 -9.19 0.29
N CYS A 10 7.14 -7.95 0.79
CA CYS A 10 8.24 -7.31 1.50
C CYS A 10 7.97 -7.33 2.99
N ALA A 11 8.97 -7.69 3.79
CA ALA A 11 8.88 -7.73 5.22
C ALA A 11 9.91 -6.79 5.87
N ARG A 12 9.48 -6.08 6.91
CA ARG A 12 10.38 -5.36 7.80
C ARG A 12 9.78 -5.29 9.20
N ASN A 13 10.45 -5.90 10.18
CA ASN A 13 10.01 -5.95 11.57
C ASN A 13 8.55 -6.41 11.71
N ALA A 14 8.26 -7.57 11.08
CA ALA A 14 6.93 -8.15 10.96
C ALA A 14 6.74 -9.41 11.82
N GLU A 15 7.57 -9.62 12.86
CA GLU A 15 7.57 -10.84 13.69
C GLU A 15 6.20 -11.24 14.22
N LYS A 16 5.32 -10.27 14.51
CA LYS A 16 3.98 -10.51 15.04
C LYS A 16 3.02 -11.11 14.01
N TYR A 17 3.26 -10.89 12.71
CA TYR A 17 2.27 -11.16 11.66
C TYR A 17 2.77 -12.12 10.59
N ILE A 18 4.07 -12.09 10.28
CA ILE A 18 4.66 -12.78 9.13
C ILE A 18 4.34 -14.28 9.08
N GLY A 19 4.32 -14.94 10.23
CA GLY A 19 3.98 -16.38 10.31
C GLY A 19 2.54 -16.66 9.87
N LYS A 20 1.58 -15.84 10.30
CA LYS A 20 0.17 -15.96 9.88
C LYS A 20 -0.01 -15.63 8.41
N CYS A 21 0.70 -14.62 7.92
CA CYS A 21 0.69 -14.25 6.51
C CYS A 21 1.16 -15.41 5.63
N ILE A 22 2.34 -16.00 5.91
CA ILE A 22 2.90 -17.12 5.15
C ILE A 22 1.95 -18.32 5.20
N ASN A 23 1.39 -18.67 6.37
CA ASN A 23 0.44 -19.77 6.48
C ASN A 23 -0.81 -19.55 5.60
N SER A 24 -1.38 -18.34 5.58
CA SER A 24 -2.54 -18.03 4.73
C SER A 24 -2.21 -18.12 3.23
N LEU A 25 -0.98 -17.85 2.84
CA LEU A 25 -0.50 -18.03 1.47
C LEU A 25 -0.26 -19.52 1.15
N LEU A 26 0.25 -20.31 2.08
CA LEU A 26 0.48 -21.73 1.86
C LEU A 26 -0.83 -22.55 1.81
N ASP A 27 -1.91 -22.04 2.42
CA ASP A 27 -3.27 -22.65 2.43
C ASP A 27 -4.13 -22.26 1.21
N GLN A 28 -3.52 -21.75 0.13
CA GLN A 28 -4.26 -21.40 -1.09
C GLN A 28 -4.77 -22.65 -1.83
N THR A 29 -5.97 -22.56 -2.42
CA THR A 29 -6.56 -23.61 -3.30
C THR A 29 -5.80 -23.75 -4.62
N PHE A 30 -5.15 -22.70 -5.08
CA PHE A 30 -4.29 -22.72 -6.25
C PHE A 30 -2.89 -23.26 -5.89
N GLU A 31 -2.36 -24.22 -6.64
CA GLU A 31 -1.14 -24.96 -6.25
C GLU A 31 0.14 -24.47 -6.94
N ASN A 32 0.05 -24.03 -8.22
CA ASN A 32 1.23 -23.72 -9.03
C ASN A 32 1.76 -22.30 -8.82
N PHE A 33 2.26 -21.99 -7.61
CA PHE A 33 2.79 -20.70 -7.27
C PHE A 33 4.07 -20.76 -6.42
N GLU A 34 4.78 -19.64 -6.33
CA GLU A 34 5.89 -19.40 -5.42
C GLU A 34 5.62 -18.16 -4.56
N ILE A 35 6.21 -18.10 -3.38
CA ILE A 35 6.19 -16.96 -2.46
C ILE A 35 7.60 -16.41 -2.38
N ILE A 36 7.78 -15.14 -2.76
CA ILE A 36 9.04 -14.42 -2.71
C ILE A 36 8.97 -13.41 -1.60
N ILE A 37 9.73 -13.67 -0.54
CA ILE A 37 9.80 -12.80 0.64
C ILE A 37 11.11 -12.02 0.59
N VAL A 38 11.00 -10.70 0.50
CA VAL A 38 12.16 -9.79 0.57
C VAL A 38 12.15 -9.11 1.93
N ASP A 39 13.07 -9.51 2.79
CA ASP A 39 13.30 -8.91 4.11
C ASP A 39 14.17 -7.65 3.97
N ASP A 40 13.57 -6.50 4.22
CA ASP A 40 14.23 -5.20 4.12
C ASP A 40 14.98 -4.85 5.40
N MET A 41 15.96 -5.69 5.76
CA MET A 41 16.83 -5.50 6.92
C MET A 41 16.06 -5.47 8.26
N SER A 42 15.23 -6.49 8.52
CA SER A 42 14.56 -6.64 9.82
C SER A 42 15.57 -6.80 10.97
N SER A 43 15.27 -6.16 12.09
CA SER A 43 16.07 -6.21 13.34
C SER A 43 15.39 -7.02 14.46
N ASP A 44 14.15 -7.44 14.24
CA ASP A 44 13.36 -8.31 15.13
C ASP A 44 13.50 -9.79 14.74
N ASN A 45 12.62 -10.65 15.24
CA ASN A 45 12.66 -12.08 14.98
C ASN A 45 12.09 -12.50 13.60
N THR A 46 11.69 -11.55 12.73
CA THR A 46 11.14 -11.82 11.38
C THR A 46 11.97 -12.83 10.59
N PRO A 47 13.33 -12.68 10.45
CA PRO A 47 14.14 -13.62 9.66
C PRO A 47 14.07 -15.05 10.17
N ASN A 48 14.08 -15.23 11.48
CA ASN A 48 14.07 -16.56 12.10
C ASN A 48 12.70 -17.24 11.94
N ILE A 49 11.61 -16.46 11.97
CA ILE A 49 10.27 -16.99 11.71
C ILE A 49 10.15 -17.47 10.28
N ILE A 50 10.60 -16.68 9.30
CA ILE A 50 10.54 -17.05 7.88
C ILE A 50 11.32 -18.34 7.60
N LYS A 51 12.51 -18.47 8.17
CA LYS A 51 13.39 -19.63 7.98
C LYS A 51 12.85 -20.94 8.56
N LYS A 52 11.81 -20.90 9.41
CA LYS A 52 11.15 -22.12 9.93
C LYS A 52 10.19 -22.76 8.91
N PHE A 53 9.82 -22.05 7.84
CA PHE A 53 8.96 -22.59 6.80
C PHE A 53 9.79 -23.44 5.83
N ASP A 54 9.66 -24.76 5.96
CA ASP A 54 10.29 -25.75 5.07
C ASP A 54 9.30 -26.15 3.96
N ASP A 55 8.97 -25.17 3.09
CA ASP A 55 8.12 -25.37 1.93
C ASP A 55 8.85 -24.84 0.69
N LYS A 56 8.99 -25.70 -0.34
CA LYS A 56 9.70 -25.38 -1.60
C LYS A 56 9.13 -24.18 -2.35
N ARG A 57 7.90 -23.78 -2.05
CA ARG A 57 7.28 -22.58 -2.63
C ARG A 57 7.79 -21.30 -2.00
N VAL A 58 8.36 -21.35 -0.76
CA VAL A 58 8.83 -20.18 -0.03
C VAL A 58 10.28 -19.90 -0.38
N ARG A 59 10.54 -18.71 -0.90
CA ARG A 59 11.87 -18.22 -1.27
C ARG A 59 12.16 -16.94 -0.52
N TYR A 60 13.21 -16.96 0.31
CA TYR A 60 13.59 -15.86 1.20
C TYR A 60 14.84 -15.16 0.71
N PHE A 61 14.78 -13.83 0.64
CA PHE A 61 15.88 -12.93 0.29
C PHE A 61 15.98 -11.84 1.35
N ARG A 62 17.20 -11.51 1.77
CA ARG A 62 17.43 -10.44 2.74
C ARG A 62 18.30 -9.35 2.15
N ASN A 63 17.85 -8.09 2.27
CA ASN A 63 18.64 -6.94 1.89
C ASN A 63 19.79 -6.71 2.88
N LYS A 64 20.93 -6.26 2.38
CA LYS A 64 22.11 -5.93 3.22
C LYS A 64 21.99 -4.57 3.90
N GLU A 65 21.12 -3.72 3.39
CA GLU A 65 20.81 -2.38 3.88
C GLU A 65 19.30 -2.09 3.77
N TRP A 66 18.84 -1.06 4.44
CA TRP A 66 17.44 -0.63 4.33
C TRP A 66 17.19 0.10 3.00
N LEU A 67 16.42 -0.53 2.12
CA LEU A 67 16.17 -0.06 0.76
C LEU A 67 14.82 0.62 0.56
N LYS A 68 13.92 0.54 1.54
CA LYS A 68 12.52 0.94 1.47
C LYS A 68 11.68 0.02 0.55
N ILE A 69 10.35 0.14 0.68
CA ILE A 69 9.39 -0.82 0.15
C ILE A 69 9.38 -0.91 -1.39
N ALA A 70 9.47 0.21 -2.11
CA ALA A 70 9.44 0.22 -3.57
C ALA A 70 10.63 -0.55 -4.17
N LYS A 71 11.83 -0.31 -3.65
CA LYS A 71 13.05 -0.99 -4.10
C LYS A 71 13.05 -2.47 -3.71
N SER A 72 12.58 -2.79 -2.50
CA SER A 72 12.44 -4.18 -2.05
C SER A 72 11.42 -4.96 -2.90
N ARG A 73 10.30 -4.33 -3.32
CA ARG A 73 9.35 -4.93 -4.27
C ARG A 73 9.97 -5.16 -5.64
N ASN A 74 10.79 -4.23 -6.14
CA ASN A 74 11.53 -4.41 -7.40
C ASN A 74 12.52 -5.58 -7.32
N ILE A 75 13.19 -5.77 -6.18
CA ILE A 75 14.03 -6.95 -5.93
C ILE A 75 13.19 -8.22 -6.01
N GLY A 76 12.03 -8.26 -5.35
CA GLY A 76 11.10 -9.39 -5.43
C GLY A 76 10.66 -9.68 -6.87
N LEU A 77 10.30 -8.65 -7.64
CA LEU A 77 9.95 -8.76 -9.06
C LEU A 77 11.08 -9.35 -9.91
N LYS A 78 12.34 -9.04 -9.60
CA LYS A 78 13.51 -9.61 -10.30
C LYS A 78 13.61 -11.12 -10.09
N TYR A 79 13.27 -11.62 -8.90
CA TYR A 79 13.32 -13.04 -8.58
C TYR A 79 12.04 -13.81 -8.92
N ALA A 80 10.95 -13.11 -9.26
CA ALA A 80 9.68 -13.70 -9.65
C ALA A 80 9.83 -14.50 -10.95
N ASN A 81 9.39 -15.79 -10.96
CA ASN A 81 9.42 -16.65 -12.15
C ASN A 81 8.05 -16.77 -12.81
N GLY A 82 6.96 -16.50 -12.08
CA GLY A 82 5.59 -16.61 -12.56
C GLY A 82 5.27 -15.72 -13.75
N ARG A 83 4.25 -16.08 -14.51
CA ARG A 83 3.65 -15.25 -15.56
C ARG A 83 2.88 -14.07 -14.95
N TYR A 84 2.29 -14.30 -13.78
CA TYR A 84 1.55 -13.32 -13.00
C TYR A 84 2.28 -13.00 -11.70
N VAL A 85 2.20 -11.76 -11.26
CA VAL A 85 2.76 -11.31 -9.99
C VAL A 85 1.65 -10.77 -9.10
N PHE A 86 1.56 -11.33 -7.92
CA PHE A 86 0.62 -10.95 -6.88
C PHE A 86 1.38 -10.24 -5.77
N PHE A 87 0.76 -9.26 -5.16
CA PHE A 87 1.35 -8.52 -4.05
C PHE A 87 0.42 -8.55 -2.84
N THR A 88 1.01 -8.80 -1.68
CA THR A 88 0.39 -8.60 -0.38
C THR A 88 1.44 -8.09 0.61
N ASP A 89 1.01 -7.56 1.75
CA ASP A 89 1.92 -7.06 2.78
C ASP A 89 2.18 -8.14 3.85
N ALA A 90 3.35 -8.08 4.50
CA ALA A 90 3.82 -9.11 5.44
C ALA A 90 3.01 -9.18 6.75
N ASP A 91 2.14 -8.22 6.99
CA ASP A 91 1.23 -8.17 8.13
C ASP A 91 -0.21 -8.55 7.78
N CYS A 92 -0.50 -8.82 6.51
CA CYS A 92 -1.83 -9.19 6.03
C CYS A 92 -2.08 -10.70 6.07
N THR A 93 -3.36 -11.09 6.02
CA THR A 93 -3.78 -12.47 5.73
C THR A 93 -4.71 -12.47 4.53
N VAL A 94 -4.60 -13.50 3.68
CA VAL A 94 -5.37 -13.62 2.45
C VAL A 94 -6.47 -14.68 2.58
N SER A 95 -7.57 -14.53 1.83
CA SER A 95 -8.60 -15.59 1.74
C SER A 95 -8.06 -16.82 1.03
N LYS A 96 -8.64 -17.99 1.33
CA LYS A 96 -8.19 -19.29 0.83
C LYS A 96 -8.18 -19.41 -0.70
N ASN A 97 -9.06 -18.69 -1.39
CA ASN A 97 -9.18 -18.64 -2.85
C ASN A 97 -8.60 -17.37 -3.48
N TRP A 98 -7.74 -16.64 -2.76
CA TRP A 98 -7.23 -15.32 -3.16
C TRP A 98 -6.51 -15.33 -4.52
N ILE A 99 -5.65 -16.33 -4.75
CA ILE A 99 -4.92 -16.45 -6.02
C ILE A 99 -5.91 -16.79 -7.16
N GLU A 100 -6.82 -17.74 -6.97
CA GLU A 100 -7.83 -18.11 -7.97
C GLU A 100 -8.71 -16.90 -8.35
N GLU A 101 -9.15 -16.14 -7.36
CA GLU A 101 -9.95 -14.93 -7.61
C GLU A 101 -9.19 -13.89 -8.42
N GLY A 102 -7.90 -13.68 -8.14
CA GLY A 102 -7.06 -12.81 -8.96
C GLY A 102 -6.86 -13.31 -10.37
N MET A 103 -6.72 -14.63 -10.56
CA MET A 103 -6.53 -15.25 -11.87
C MET A 103 -7.74 -15.15 -12.78
N LYS A 104 -8.98 -15.20 -12.25
CA LYS A 104 -10.23 -15.14 -13.04
C LYS A 104 -10.29 -14.05 -14.09
N TYR A 105 -9.66 -12.90 -13.83
CA TYR A 105 -9.66 -11.77 -14.74
C TYR A 105 -8.38 -11.63 -15.56
N LEU A 106 -7.24 -12.14 -15.03
CA LEU A 106 -5.94 -11.96 -15.67
C LEU A 106 -5.78 -12.77 -16.96
N ASP A 107 -6.56 -13.83 -17.16
CA ASP A 107 -6.56 -14.60 -18.41
C ASP A 107 -7.30 -13.87 -19.55
N GLY A 108 -8.13 -12.88 -19.25
CA GLY A 108 -8.84 -12.07 -20.25
C GLY A 108 -7.93 -11.11 -20.99
N LYS A 109 -8.06 -10.98 -22.29
CA LYS A 109 -7.15 -10.19 -23.18
C LYS A 109 -6.97 -8.73 -22.74
N ASP A 110 -8.02 -8.07 -22.24
CA ASP A 110 -8.00 -6.64 -21.87
C ASP A 110 -7.53 -6.36 -20.44
N CYS A 111 -7.40 -7.40 -19.59
CA CYS A 111 -7.08 -7.24 -18.19
C CYS A 111 -5.57 -7.38 -17.97
N VAL A 112 -4.94 -6.33 -17.49
CA VAL A 112 -3.50 -6.30 -17.18
C VAL A 112 -3.23 -6.33 -15.68
N GLY A 113 -4.26 -6.13 -14.86
CA GLY A 113 -4.17 -6.19 -13.41
C GLY A 113 -5.52 -6.40 -12.74
N VAL A 114 -5.47 -6.89 -11.51
CA VAL A 114 -6.64 -7.07 -10.64
C VAL A 114 -6.35 -6.43 -9.31
N GLU A 115 -7.31 -5.64 -8.83
CA GLU A 115 -7.35 -5.06 -7.50
C GLU A 115 -8.38 -5.79 -6.67
N GLY A 116 -8.04 -6.17 -5.46
CA GLY A 116 -8.96 -6.87 -4.56
C GLY A 116 -9.44 -6.03 -3.39
N THR A 117 -10.36 -6.62 -2.62
CA THR A 117 -10.89 -6.03 -1.39
C THR A 117 -9.88 -6.16 -0.25
N ILE A 118 -9.63 -5.05 0.45
CA ILE A 118 -8.90 -5.04 1.72
C ILE A 118 -9.87 -4.65 2.82
N TYR A 119 -10.04 -5.54 3.79
CA TYR A 119 -10.74 -5.26 5.03
C TYR A 119 -9.73 -4.90 6.12
N TYR A 120 -9.93 -3.76 6.77
CA TYR A 120 -9.18 -3.40 7.95
C TYR A 120 -9.76 -4.10 9.16
N VAL A 121 -9.02 -5.00 9.77
CA VAL A 121 -9.41 -5.90 10.87
C VAL A 121 -10.47 -6.92 10.45
N SER A 122 -11.68 -6.52 10.11
CA SER A 122 -12.77 -7.39 9.65
C SER A 122 -13.76 -6.63 8.75
N ARG A 123 -14.74 -7.36 8.20
CA ARG A 123 -15.79 -6.75 7.37
C ARG A 123 -16.64 -5.74 8.13
N GLU A 124 -16.87 -5.98 9.42
CA GLU A 124 -17.74 -5.23 10.32
C GLU A 124 -17.01 -4.11 11.05
N TYR A 125 -15.67 -4.16 11.08
CA TYR A 125 -14.88 -3.16 11.80
C TYR A 125 -15.05 -1.77 11.18
N LYS A 126 -15.25 -0.79 12.04
CA LYS A 126 -15.36 0.63 11.64
C LYS A 126 -14.18 1.41 12.21
N PRO A 127 -13.19 1.76 11.38
CA PRO A 127 -12.02 2.49 11.82
C PRO A 127 -12.37 3.79 12.53
N THR A 128 -11.55 4.15 13.50
CA THR A 128 -11.59 5.44 14.20
C THR A 128 -10.50 6.37 13.65
N PHE A 129 -10.38 7.58 14.21
CA PHE A 129 -9.41 8.56 13.72
C PHE A 129 -7.95 8.11 13.92
N SER A 130 -7.65 7.43 15.01
CA SER A 130 -6.30 6.93 15.30
C SER A 130 -5.92 5.66 14.53
N ASP A 131 -6.87 4.99 13.89
CA ASP A 131 -6.57 3.84 13.06
C ASP A 131 -5.87 4.29 11.77
N HIS A 132 -4.70 3.72 11.50
CA HIS A 132 -4.09 3.79 10.17
C HIS A 132 -4.78 2.76 9.26
N ALA A 133 -6.04 3.04 8.94
CA ALA A 133 -6.88 2.09 8.22
C ALA A 133 -6.50 2.03 6.74
N LEU A 134 -5.88 0.91 6.35
CA LEU A 134 -5.68 0.55 4.95
C LEU A 134 -6.87 -0.31 4.50
N GLU A 135 -7.86 0.32 3.88
CA GLU A 135 -9.10 -0.32 3.47
C GLU A 135 -9.41 -0.02 2.00
N ASN A 136 -9.85 -1.06 1.28
CA ASN A 136 -10.34 -0.94 -0.09
C ASN A 136 -11.55 -1.84 -0.31
N ARG A 137 -12.75 -1.27 -0.26
CA ARG A 137 -14.01 -2.02 -0.43
C ARG A 137 -14.62 -1.89 -1.83
N TYR A 138 -14.17 -0.91 -2.60
CA TYR A 138 -14.87 -0.51 -3.84
C TYR A 138 -13.95 -0.36 -5.05
N GLY A 139 -12.66 -0.61 -4.87
CA GLY A 139 -11.65 -0.45 -5.93
C GLY A 139 -11.20 1.00 -6.16
N GLY A 140 -10.23 1.15 -7.04
CA GLY A 140 -9.64 2.44 -7.41
C GLY A 140 -8.62 2.99 -6.41
N GLN A 141 -8.23 2.21 -5.41
CA GLN A 141 -7.18 2.57 -4.46
C GLN A 141 -5.80 2.13 -4.94
N PHE A 142 -5.75 0.99 -5.63
CA PHE A 142 -4.53 0.35 -6.17
C PHE A 142 -3.48 0.05 -5.10
N MET A 143 -3.91 -0.31 -3.89
CA MET A 143 -3.02 -0.66 -2.79
C MET A 143 -2.33 -1.99 -3.05
N THR A 144 -1.00 -2.02 -3.08
CA THR A 144 -0.23 -3.25 -3.31
C THR A 144 -0.37 -4.29 -2.20
N GLY A 145 -1.02 -3.97 -1.10
CA GLY A 145 -1.48 -4.98 -0.14
C GLY A 145 -2.45 -6.00 -0.73
N ASN A 146 -3.11 -5.69 -1.87
CA ASN A 146 -3.99 -6.62 -2.58
C ASN A 146 -4.08 -6.30 -4.08
N MET A 147 -3.01 -6.58 -4.82
CA MET A 147 -2.93 -6.37 -6.26
C MET A 147 -2.34 -7.57 -6.98
N ALA A 148 -2.81 -7.83 -8.18
CA ALA A 148 -2.22 -8.79 -9.09
C ALA A 148 -2.02 -8.18 -10.48
N TYR A 149 -0.94 -8.54 -11.17
CA TYR A 149 -0.60 -8.00 -12.47
C TYR A 149 -0.02 -9.06 -13.41
N ARG A 150 -0.15 -8.83 -14.72
CA ARG A 150 0.68 -9.51 -15.70
C ARG A 150 2.12 -9.05 -15.55
N LYS A 151 3.03 -9.97 -15.29
CA LYS A 151 4.45 -9.65 -15.06
C LYS A 151 5.10 -8.94 -16.25
N GLU A 152 4.73 -9.28 -17.47
CA GLU A 152 5.22 -8.63 -18.68
C GLU A 152 4.91 -7.14 -18.69
N VAL A 153 3.68 -6.74 -18.27
CA VAL A 153 3.28 -5.32 -18.22
C VAL A 153 4.03 -4.59 -17.11
N VAL A 154 4.22 -5.23 -15.94
CA VAL A 154 5.06 -4.66 -14.86
C VAL A 154 6.49 -4.41 -15.35
N LYS A 155 7.07 -5.32 -16.14
CA LYS A 155 8.39 -5.13 -16.75
C LYS A 155 8.42 -3.97 -17.75
N THR A 156 7.40 -3.86 -18.59
CA THR A 156 7.27 -2.77 -19.59
C THR A 156 7.28 -1.40 -18.93
N VAL A 157 6.60 -1.27 -17.78
CA VAL A 157 6.60 -0.02 -17.01
C VAL A 157 7.80 0.10 -16.04
N ARG A 158 8.76 -0.82 -16.08
CA ARG A 158 9.99 -0.84 -15.27
C ARG A 158 9.77 -0.94 -13.76
N GLY A 159 8.69 -1.61 -13.32
CA GLY A 159 8.40 -1.82 -11.91
C GLY A 159 8.00 -0.56 -11.15
N PHE A 160 8.24 -0.56 -9.84
CA PHE A 160 7.93 0.55 -8.94
C PHE A 160 8.95 1.69 -9.07
N ASP A 161 8.48 2.94 -8.94
CA ASP A 161 9.36 4.11 -8.85
C ASP A 161 10.00 4.18 -7.45
N GLU A 162 11.31 3.95 -7.39
CA GLU A 162 12.10 3.94 -6.15
C GLU A 162 12.28 5.33 -5.53
N GLY A 163 11.98 6.39 -6.28
CA GLY A 163 11.96 7.78 -5.80
C GLY A 163 10.71 8.18 -5.03
N LEU A 164 9.68 7.33 -5.03
CA LEU A 164 8.44 7.56 -4.29
C LEU A 164 8.43 6.79 -2.97
N ASP A 165 8.40 7.50 -1.85
CA ASP A 165 8.26 6.90 -0.52
C ASP A 165 6.80 6.48 -0.23
N TYR A 166 5.82 7.18 -0.83
CA TYR A 166 4.38 6.96 -0.68
C TYR A 166 3.68 7.02 -2.03
N LEU A 167 2.52 6.38 -2.20
CA LEU A 167 1.75 6.27 -3.45
C LEU A 167 2.54 5.64 -4.64
N HIS A 168 3.62 4.93 -4.37
CA HIS A 168 4.36 4.16 -5.39
C HIS A 168 3.52 3.03 -6.00
N ASP A 169 2.54 2.53 -5.25
CA ASP A 169 1.52 1.57 -5.68
C ASP A 169 0.54 2.20 -6.68
N ARG A 170 0.07 3.41 -6.39
CA ARG A 170 -0.80 4.16 -7.31
C ARG A 170 -0.05 4.60 -8.57
N ASP A 171 1.20 5.02 -8.45
CA ASP A 171 2.05 5.37 -9.59
C ASP A 171 2.20 4.19 -10.57
N ILE A 172 2.57 3.01 -10.06
CA ILE A 172 2.72 1.84 -10.94
C ILE A 172 1.38 1.43 -11.57
N ALA A 173 0.27 1.48 -10.84
CA ALA A 173 -1.05 1.16 -11.36
C ALA A 173 -1.45 2.12 -12.50
N LEU A 174 -1.25 3.42 -12.33
CA LEU A 174 -1.53 4.43 -13.38
C LEU A 174 -0.66 4.24 -14.63
N ARG A 175 0.60 3.80 -14.47
CA ARG A 175 1.46 3.46 -15.62
C ARG A 175 0.99 2.17 -16.31
N ILE A 176 0.60 1.15 -15.55
CA ILE A 176 0.08 -0.13 -16.07
C ILE A 176 -1.24 0.08 -16.81
N MET A 177 -2.13 0.94 -16.34
CA MET A 177 -3.43 1.24 -16.97
C MET A 177 -3.30 1.82 -18.39
N ARG A 178 -2.13 2.31 -18.79
CA ARG A 178 -1.88 2.69 -20.21
C ARG A 178 -1.76 1.50 -21.15
N HIS A 179 -1.62 0.28 -20.62
CA HIS A 179 -1.46 -0.96 -21.37
C HIS A 179 -2.68 -1.88 -21.30
N GLY A 180 -3.73 -1.51 -20.54
CA GLY A 180 -4.95 -2.28 -20.39
C GLY A 180 -5.70 -1.92 -19.12
N LYS A 181 -6.74 -2.69 -18.81
CA LYS A 181 -7.64 -2.41 -17.69
C LYS A 181 -7.14 -3.09 -16.41
N ILE A 182 -7.25 -2.40 -15.28
CA ILE A 182 -7.22 -3.01 -13.94
C ILE A 182 -8.67 -3.24 -13.53
N ARG A 183 -9.02 -4.48 -13.20
CA ARG A 183 -10.36 -4.88 -12.75
C ARG A 183 -10.39 -4.96 -11.23
N PHE A 184 -11.51 -4.56 -10.63
CA PHE A 184 -11.75 -4.80 -9.22
C PHE A 184 -12.50 -6.13 -9.04
N ASN A 185 -11.95 -7.03 -8.18
CA ASN A 185 -12.63 -8.25 -7.78
C ASN A 185 -12.92 -8.20 -6.27
N PRO A 186 -14.20 -8.06 -5.86
CA PRO A 186 -14.57 -8.01 -4.45
C PRO A 186 -14.31 -9.32 -3.68
N ASN A 187 -14.13 -10.45 -4.39
CA ASN A 187 -13.88 -11.74 -3.79
C ASN A 187 -12.38 -12.07 -3.60
N MET A 188 -11.49 -11.29 -4.20
CA MET A 188 -10.06 -11.34 -3.94
C MET A 188 -9.80 -10.58 -2.62
N ILE A 189 -9.85 -11.29 -1.48
CA ILE A 189 -9.95 -10.67 -0.15
C ILE A 189 -8.64 -10.76 0.62
N VAL A 190 -8.26 -9.65 1.21
CA VAL A 190 -7.15 -9.51 2.17
C VAL A 190 -7.67 -8.86 3.45
N TYR A 191 -7.16 -9.31 4.59
CA TYR A 191 -7.41 -8.72 5.90
C TYR A 191 -6.12 -8.07 6.42
N HIS A 192 -6.17 -6.77 6.69
CA HIS A 192 -5.06 -6.01 7.25
C HIS A 192 -5.24 -5.88 8.77
N PRO A 193 -4.20 -6.08 9.60
CA PRO A 193 -4.33 -5.97 11.05
C PRO A 193 -4.55 -4.54 11.49
N GLN A 194 -5.02 -4.38 12.73
CA GLN A 194 -5.14 -3.05 13.34
C GLN A 194 -3.76 -2.42 13.54
N VAL A 195 -3.59 -1.20 13.04
CA VAL A 195 -2.41 -0.37 13.27
C VAL A 195 -2.85 0.97 13.83
N ILE A 196 -2.49 1.24 15.08
CA ILE A 196 -2.80 2.51 15.73
C ILE A 196 -1.72 3.55 15.40
N MET A 197 -2.16 4.72 15.00
CA MET A 197 -1.30 5.85 14.69
C MET A 197 -0.79 6.50 15.98
N THR A 198 0.51 6.52 16.17
CA THR A 198 1.12 7.30 17.26
C THR A 198 1.29 8.77 16.84
N PRO A 199 1.35 9.72 17.79
CA PRO A 199 1.59 11.13 17.45
C PRO A 199 2.83 11.35 16.56
N SER A 200 3.93 10.64 16.84
CA SER A 200 5.16 10.73 16.03
C SER A 200 4.94 10.22 14.59
N LYS A 201 4.26 9.09 14.41
CA LYS A 201 3.91 8.56 13.08
C LYS A 201 2.97 9.52 12.35
N PHE A 202 1.97 10.06 13.06
CA PHE A 202 1.00 11.00 12.51
C PHE A 202 1.70 12.25 11.97
N ILE A 203 2.59 12.87 12.75
CA ILE A 203 3.36 14.05 12.31
C ILE A 203 4.25 13.71 11.10
N LYS A 204 4.93 12.57 11.12
CA LYS A 204 5.80 12.15 10.01
C LYS A 204 5.03 11.90 8.72
N SER A 205 3.79 11.44 8.78
CA SER A 205 2.97 11.17 7.58
C SER A 205 2.64 12.44 6.78
N ALA A 206 2.78 13.64 7.38
CA ALA A 206 2.64 14.90 6.65
C ALA A 206 3.61 15.01 5.45
N ALA A 207 4.75 14.32 5.50
CA ALA A 207 5.71 14.28 4.39
C ALA A 207 5.22 13.50 3.17
N ASP A 208 4.23 12.60 3.34
CA ASP A 208 3.73 11.73 2.28
C ASP A 208 2.96 12.51 1.21
N ILE A 209 2.50 13.72 1.56
CA ILE A 209 1.76 14.62 0.66
C ILE A 209 2.56 15.00 -0.59
N LYS A 210 3.91 15.01 -0.53
CA LYS A 210 4.79 15.28 -1.68
C LYS A 210 4.48 14.36 -2.86
N SER A 211 4.14 13.11 -2.60
CA SER A 211 3.82 12.14 -3.65
C SER A 211 2.56 12.51 -4.44
N ARG A 212 1.59 13.19 -3.82
CA ARG A 212 0.39 13.70 -4.51
C ARG A 212 0.74 14.79 -5.52
N VAL A 213 1.65 15.70 -5.17
CA VAL A 213 2.15 16.73 -6.11
C VAL A 213 2.84 16.08 -7.31
N ILE A 214 3.64 15.05 -7.06
CA ILE A 214 4.34 14.32 -8.13
C ILE A 214 3.33 13.59 -9.03
N LEU A 215 2.33 12.90 -8.47
CA LEU A 215 1.30 12.21 -9.25
C LEU A 215 0.42 13.19 -10.04
N PHE A 216 0.09 14.36 -9.49
CA PHE A 216 -0.58 15.41 -10.24
C PHE A 216 0.25 15.84 -11.46
N LYS A 217 1.53 16.09 -11.27
CA LYS A 217 2.44 16.46 -12.37
C LYS A 217 2.50 15.41 -13.47
N ARG A 218 2.58 14.13 -13.08
CA ARG A 218 2.77 12.99 -14.01
C ARG A 218 1.50 12.60 -14.77
N PHE A 219 0.36 12.63 -14.07
CA PHE A 219 -0.89 12.01 -14.55
C PHE A 219 -2.10 12.94 -14.52
N GLY A 220 -1.98 14.16 -14.00
CA GLY A 220 -3.13 15.03 -13.73
C GLY A 220 -4.01 14.51 -12.59
N GLU A 221 -3.49 13.64 -11.73
CA GLU A 221 -4.22 13.01 -10.62
C GLU A 221 -4.69 14.04 -9.61
N ARG A 222 -6.01 14.19 -9.47
CA ARG A 222 -6.65 15.23 -8.63
C ARG A 222 -7.34 14.68 -7.40
N ARG A 223 -7.04 13.46 -7.00
CA ARG A 223 -7.64 12.88 -5.80
C ARG A 223 -7.30 13.75 -4.58
N PHE A 224 -8.31 14.07 -3.78
CA PHE A 224 -8.21 15.00 -2.63
C PHE A 224 -7.76 16.42 -3.01
N MET A 225 -8.10 16.87 -4.22
CA MET A 225 -7.86 18.24 -4.66
C MET A 225 -9.18 18.91 -5.03
N LEU A 226 -9.27 20.20 -4.70
CA LEU A 226 -10.30 21.09 -5.22
C LEU A 226 -9.59 22.10 -6.14
N TRP A 227 -9.83 22.01 -7.45
CA TRP A 227 -9.08 22.75 -8.46
C TRP A 227 -7.58 22.49 -8.38
N ARG A 228 -6.84 23.48 -7.86
CA ARG A 228 -5.39 23.44 -7.61
C ARG A 228 -5.05 23.43 -6.12
N ILE A 229 -6.03 23.32 -5.25
CA ILE A 229 -5.85 23.26 -3.80
C ILE A 229 -5.74 21.80 -3.38
N VAL A 230 -4.55 21.44 -2.90
CA VAL A 230 -4.30 20.10 -2.33
C VAL A 230 -4.76 20.12 -0.88
N GLU A 231 -5.56 19.14 -0.48
CA GLU A 231 -6.12 19.04 0.87
C GLU A 231 -6.79 20.34 1.34
N PRO A 232 -7.89 20.78 0.70
CA PRO A 232 -8.51 22.09 0.98
C PRO A 232 -8.94 22.25 2.43
N PHE A 233 -9.39 21.18 3.09
CA PHE A 233 -9.76 21.22 4.51
C PHE A 233 -8.55 21.48 5.42
N ASN A 234 -7.37 20.92 5.11
CA ASN A 234 -6.17 21.17 5.88
C ASN A 234 -5.65 22.60 5.64
N LEU A 235 -5.77 23.13 4.43
CA LEU A 235 -5.49 24.54 4.17
C LEU A 235 -6.41 25.46 5.00
N ALA A 236 -7.71 25.16 5.03
CA ALA A 236 -8.65 25.96 5.82
C ALA A 236 -8.31 25.95 7.32
N LYS A 237 -7.89 24.81 7.88
CA LYS A 237 -7.43 24.71 9.28
C LYS A 237 -6.18 25.56 9.55
N VAL A 238 -5.24 25.63 8.59
CA VAL A 238 -4.03 26.46 8.70
C VAL A 238 -4.38 27.95 8.70
N LEU A 239 -5.30 28.38 7.83
CA LEU A 239 -5.73 29.76 7.71
C LEU A 239 -6.64 30.21 8.88
N PHE A 240 -7.45 29.29 9.41
CA PHE A 240 -8.37 29.53 10.50
C PHE A 240 -8.30 28.41 11.55
N PRO A 241 -7.39 28.51 12.53
CA PRO A 241 -7.13 27.45 13.52
C PRO A 241 -8.35 26.88 14.26
N PRO A 242 -9.39 27.66 14.61
CA PRO A 242 -10.58 27.12 15.26
C PRO A 242 -11.29 26.01 14.47
N LEU A 243 -11.08 25.94 13.14
CA LEU A 243 -11.62 24.86 12.31
C LEU A 243 -11.06 23.46 12.66
N ILE A 244 -10.00 23.38 13.48
CA ILE A 244 -9.53 22.09 14.01
C ILE A 244 -10.64 21.39 14.79
N LEU A 245 -11.47 22.13 15.52
CA LEU A 245 -12.57 21.57 16.28
C LEU A 245 -13.60 20.89 15.37
N THR A 246 -13.69 21.26 14.10
CA THR A 246 -14.55 20.56 13.13
C THR A 246 -14.11 19.12 12.91
N SER A 247 -12.83 18.81 13.13
CA SER A 247 -12.35 17.42 13.03
C SER A 247 -13.04 16.49 14.04
N LEU A 248 -13.52 16.99 15.17
CA LEU A 248 -14.31 16.22 16.12
C LEU A 248 -15.66 15.76 15.54
N PHE A 249 -16.24 16.53 14.63
CA PHE A 249 -17.51 16.20 13.98
C PHE A 249 -17.34 15.32 12.73
N PHE A 250 -16.29 15.56 11.94
CA PHE A 250 -16.07 14.85 10.68
C PHE A 250 -15.24 13.58 10.82
N ASN A 251 -14.36 13.50 11.84
CA ASN A 251 -13.58 12.32 12.12
C ASN A 251 -14.24 11.46 13.20
N ARG A 252 -14.00 10.15 13.13
CA ARG A 252 -14.57 9.19 14.07
C ARG A 252 -13.72 9.12 15.35
N TYR A 253 -13.82 10.13 16.21
CA TYR A 253 -13.19 10.13 17.54
C TYR A 253 -14.02 9.27 18.49
N ARG A 254 -13.49 8.14 18.94
CA ARG A 254 -14.17 7.18 19.84
C ARG A 254 -13.27 6.66 20.96
N THR A 255 -11.96 6.68 20.76
CA THR A 255 -10.98 6.10 21.67
C THR A 255 -10.08 7.17 22.27
N ARG A 256 -9.38 6.84 23.38
CA ARG A 256 -8.36 7.72 23.96
C ARG A 256 -7.27 8.08 22.97
N ASP A 257 -6.89 7.14 22.10
CA ASP A 257 -5.84 7.34 21.10
C ASP A 257 -6.28 8.34 20.03
N ASP A 258 -7.55 8.37 19.69
CA ASP A 258 -8.11 9.39 18.78
C ASP A 258 -7.92 10.79 19.34
N PHE A 259 -8.30 11.00 20.61
CA PHE A 259 -8.18 12.31 21.26
C PHE A 259 -6.73 12.72 21.49
N ARG A 260 -5.81 11.77 21.66
CA ARG A 260 -4.38 12.04 21.76
C ARG A 260 -3.80 12.67 20.49
N LEU A 261 -4.36 12.37 19.32
CA LEU A 261 -3.92 12.93 18.04
C LEU A 261 -4.47 14.33 17.77
N LEU A 262 -5.53 14.75 18.44
CA LEU A 262 -6.21 16.04 18.19
C LEU A 262 -5.25 17.26 18.26
N PRO A 263 -4.38 17.43 19.27
CA PRO A 263 -3.44 18.54 19.33
C PRO A 263 -2.45 18.56 18.16
N TYR A 264 -2.17 17.40 17.57
CA TYR A 264 -1.21 17.26 16.49
C TYR A 264 -1.81 17.53 15.10
N THR A 265 -3.14 17.62 14.98
CA THR A 265 -3.81 17.84 13.68
C THR A 265 -3.44 19.17 13.05
N TYR A 266 -3.23 20.22 13.85
CA TYR A 266 -2.80 21.52 13.36
C TYR A 266 -1.36 21.52 12.89
N VAL A 267 -0.46 20.96 13.69
CA VAL A 267 0.95 20.83 13.33
C VAL A 267 1.10 20.00 12.06
N HIS A 268 0.34 18.91 11.96
CA HIS A 268 0.31 18.06 10.76
C HIS A 268 -0.13 18.87 9.53
N ALA A 269 -1.23 19.63 9.61
CA ALA A 269 -1.73 20.46 8.51
C ALA A 269 -0.71 21.52 8.05
N ILE A 270 0.00 22.16 8.99
CA ILE A 270 1.09 23.11 8.67
C ILE A 270 2.22 22.40 7.93
N LEU A 271 2.69 21.28 8.46
CA LEU A 271 3.79 20.51 7.87
C LEU A 271 3.44 20.01 6.47
N GLU A 272 2.22 19.50 6.26
CA GLU A 272 1.73 19.14 4.92
C GLU A 272 1.80 20.33 3.96
N ARG A 273 1.34 21.50 4.39
CA ARG A 273 1.33 22.71 3.55
C ARG A 273 2.75 23.15 3.17
N LEU A 274 3.65 23.18 4.12
CA LEU A 274 5.07 23.47 3.87
C LEU A 274 5.68 22.45 2.89
N GLN A 275 5.34 21.18 3.04
CA GLN A 275 5.83 20.15 2.16
C GLN A 275 5.25 20.25 0.74
N ILE A 276 3.96 20.61 0.59
CA ILE A 276 3.35 20.90 -0.72
C ILE A 276 4.11 22.01 -1.41
N TRP A 277 4.27 23.19 -0.77
CA TRP A 277 4.95 24.33 -1.36
C TRP A 277 6.40 24.03 -1.75
N LYS A 278 7.16 23.38 -0.86
CA LYS A 278 8.52 22.92 -1.14
C LYS A 278 8.58 22.02 -2.37
N THR A 279 7.66 21.06 -2.47
CA THR A 279 7.62 20.12 -3.59
C THR A 279 7.16 20.81 -4.87
N CYS A 280 6.18 21.70 -4.80
CA CYS A 280 5.73 22.50 -5.94
C CYS A 280 6.86 23.35 -6.53
N ALA A 281 7.66 24.00 -5.70
CA ALA A 281 8.82 24.75 -6.15
C ALA A 281 9.86 23.85 -6.85
N LYS A 282 10.19 22.70 -6.23
CA LYS A 282 11.12 21.72 -6.80
C LYS A 282 10.64 21.16 -8.13
N GLU A 283 9.37 20.80 -8.19
CA GLU A 283 8.77 20.13 -9.36
C GLU A 283 8.29 21.15 -10.43
N ARG A 284 8.39 22.45 -10.19
CA ARG A 284 7.89 23.53 -11.05
C ARG A 284 6.39 23.38 -11.39
N VAL A 285 5.60 23.09 -10.38
CA VAL A 285 4.13 22.94 -10.48
C VAL A 285 3.48 23.99 -9.61
N PHE A 286 2.41 24.62 -10.10
CA PHE A 286 1.64 25.57 -9.30
C PHE A 286 0.44 24.87 -8.67
N LEU A 287 0.53 24.58 -7.39
CA LEU A 287 -0.56 24.10 -6.52
C LEU A 287 -0.56 24.94 -5.21
N ILE A 288 -1.74 25.07 -4.63
CA ILE A 288 -1.96 25.76 -3.35
C ILE A 288 -2.24 24.74 -2.25
#